data_c842384bc8b45c4be6a53970aee155f5
#
_entry.id   c842384bc8b45c4be6a53970aee155f5
#
_cell.length_a   1.000
_cell.length_b   1.000
_cell.length_c   1.000
_cell.angle_alpha   90.00
_cell.angle_beta   90.00
_cell.angle_gamma   90.00
#
_symmetry.space_group_name_H-M   'P 1'
#
loop_
_entity.id
_entity.type
_entity.pdbx_description
1 polymer ?
#
loop_
_entity_poly.entity_id
_entity_poly.type
_entity_poly.pdbx_seq_one_letter_code
_entity_poly.pdbx_strand_id
1 'polypeptide(L)'
;KLPKGFKVIAKSSNSKLCMIENIKKKIYGIQFHPEVSHTVKGKVILKNFVIKICKIKKNWTSKNQKSKLMQQIKEQVGNSKVICALSGGVDSSVVAKLISNAIGKNLTCIFVNTGLLRKNEEKQVVNTFRKKFKLNLIYVNAEQLFISKLKNVTDPEKKRKIIGNLFIKLFEKYAKKIKNVKFLAQGTLYPDLIESKSVTGSQTSKIKSHHNVGGLPKRMKLKLVEPLKYLFKDEVRMLGLELNLSKEIILRHPFPGPGLAIRMPGTITKEKIKILKEADNYFINALRNHNLYHKIWQAYAALLPVKTVGVMGDNRTYEYICLLYTSPSPRDDVI
;
A
#
# COMPACT_ATOMS: atom_id res chain seq x y z
N LYS A 1 -10.91 18.30 -37.60
CA LYS A 1 -12.01 18.12 -38.55
C LYS A 1 -12.84 16.92 -38.13
N LEU A 2 -14.20 17.06 -38.09
CA LEU A 2 -15.09 15.95 -37.72
C LEU A 2 -15.02 14.84 -38.80
N PRO A 3 -14.77 13.56 -38.43
CA PRO A 3 -14.77 12.48 -39.40
C PRO A 3 -16.14 12.25 -40.05
N LYS A 4 -16.14 11.76 -41.30
CA LYS A 4 -17.39 11.47 -42.03
C LYS A 4 -18.24 10.43 -41.28
N GLY A 5 -19.52 10.73 -41.11
CA GLY A 5 -20.48 9.86 -40.42
C GLY A 5 -20.49 9.99 -38.89
N PHE A 6 -19.72 10.93 -38.32
CA PHE A 6 -19.79 11.24 -36.90
C PHE A 6 -20.66 12.47 -36.62
N LYS A 7 -21.26 12.50 -35.43
CA LYS A 7 -21.97 13.64 -34.88
C LYS A 7 -21.27 14.14 -33.62
N VAL A 8 -21.32 15.46 -33.40
CA VAL A 8 -20.84 16.08 -32.15
C VAL A 8 -21.94 15.97 -31.10
N ILE A 9 -21.60 15.39 -29.94
CA ILE A 9 -22.56 15.21 -28.84
C ILE A 9 -22.22 16.02 -27.59
N ALA A 10 -21.01 16.60 -27.52
CA ALA A 10 -20.63 17.57 -26.50
C ALA A 10 -19.61 18.57 -27.02
N LYS A 11 -19.67 19.81 -26.49
CA LYS A 11 -18.77 20.93 -26.77
C LYS A 11 -18.36 21.59 -25.45
N SER A 12 -17.23 22.29 -25.44
CA SER A 12 -16.83 23.20 -24.38
C SER A 12 -16.45 24.56 -24.94
N SER A 13 -16.14 25.53 -24.09
CA SER A 13 -15.62 26.84 -24.51
C SER A 13 -14.36 26.72 -25.36
N ASN A 14 -13.51 25.73 -25.04
CA ASN A 14 -12.17 25.56 -25.66
C ASN A 14 -12.15 24.50 -26.78
N SER A 15 -13.17 23.66 -26.89
CA SER A 15 -13.23 22.61 -27.92
C SER A 15 -14.63 22.41 -28.48
N LYS A 16 -14.74 22.49 -29.82
CA LYS A 16 -15.96 22.21 -30.53
C LYS A 16 -16.29 20.72 -30.67
N LEU A 17 -15.32 19.82 -30.36
CA LEU A 17 -15.39 18.37 -30.59
C LEU A 17 -15.06 17.58 -29.32
N CYS A 18 -15.62 17.98 -28.15
CA CYS A 18 -15.32 17.29 -26.88
C CYS A 18 -15.79 15.83 -26.85
N MET A 19 -16.97 15.56 -27.43
CA MET A 19 -17.46 14.20 -27.61
C MET A 19 -18.09 14.06 -28.99
N ILE A 20 -17.80 12.94 -29.65
CA ILE A 20 -18.33 12.59 -30.97
C ILE A 20 -18.87 11.16 -30.95
N GLU A 21 -19.84 10.87 -31.80
CA GLU A 21 -20.36 9.51 -31.96
C GLU A 21 -20.65 9.15 -33.42
N ASN A 22 -20.47 7.85 -33.70
CA ASN A 22 -21.05 7.22 -34.91
C ASN A 22 -21.92 6.04 -34.43
N ILE A 23 -23.23 6.28 -34.36
CA ILE A 23 -24.21 5.30 -33.85
C ILE A 23 -24.21 4.02 -34.68
N LYS A 24 -24.14 4.15 -36.03
CA LYS A 24 -24.15 3.00 -36.96
C LYS A 24 -22.99 2.09 -36.75
N LYS A 25 -21.77 2.65 -36.52
CA LYS A 25 -20.54 1.88 -36.25
C LYS A 25 -20.30 1.61 -34.77
N LYS A 26 -21.13 2.12 -33.87
CA LYS A 26 -20.99 2.06 -32.41
C LYS A 26 -19.60 2.55 -31.93
N ILE A 27 -19.11 3.63 -32.54
CA ILE A 27 -17.84 4.26 -32.21
C ILE A 27 -18.12 5.58 -31.48
N TYR A 28 -17.49 5.76 -30.32
CA TYR A 28 -17.63 6.94 -29.47
C TYR A 28 -16.24 7.48 -29.17
N GLY A 29 -16.02 8.78 -29.34
CA GLY A 29 -14.75 9.45 -29.08
C GLY A 29 -14.94 10.56 -28.05
N ILE A 30 -14.00 10.70 -27.13
CA ILE A 30 -13.95 11.76 -26.14
C ILE A 30 -12.55 12.37 -26.09
N GLN A 31 -12.46 13.69 -25.83
CA GLN A 31 -11.20 14.43 -25.74
C GLN A 31 -10.82 14.80 -24.30
N PHE A 32 -11.52 14.29 -23.32
CA PHE A 32 -11.23 14.52 -21.91
C PHE A 32 -11.24 13.19 -21.14
N HIS A 33 -10.79 13.23 -19.91
CA HIS A 33 -10.68 12.08 -19.03
C HIS A 33 -11.93 11.93 -18.15
N PRO A 34 -12.88 11.02 -18.48
CA PRO A 34 -14.08 10.83 -17.68
C PRO A 34 -13.82 10.09 -16.36
N GLU A 35 -12.66 9.45 -16.24
CA GLU A 35 -12.23 8.69 -15.04
C GLU A 35 -11.72 9.57 -13.91
N VAL A 36 -11.27 10.79 -14.21
CA VAL A 36 -10.66 11.67 -13.19
C VAL A 36 -11.74 12.38 -12.33
N SER A 37 -11.38 12.72 -11.11
CA SER A 37 -12.27 13.36 -10.12
C SER A 37 -12.82 14.71 -10.57
N HIS A 38 -12.06 15.46 -11.36
CA HIS A 38 -12.42 16.78 -11.89
C HIS A 38 -13.54 16.73 -12.92
N THR A 39 -13.76 15.60 -13.58
CA THR A 39 -14.89 15.42 -14.51
C THR A 39 -16.14 15.09 -13.71
N VAL A 40 -16.89 16.13 -13.32
CA VAL A 40 -18.04 16.07 -12.40
C VAL A 40 -19.04 14.94 -12.73
N LYS A 41 -19.32 14.67 -14.00
CA LYS A 41 -20.23 13.60 -14.46
C LYS A 41 -19.50 12.44 -15.15
N GLY A 42 -18.18 12.31 -15.00
CA GLY A 42 -17.38 11.29 -15.69
C GLY A 42 -17.85 9.86 -15.44
N LYS A 43 -18.18 9.54 -14.18
CA LYS A 43 -18.76 8.22 -13.81
C LYS A 43 -20.09 7.92 -14.52
N VAL A 44 -20.91 8.95 -14.78
CA VAL A 44 -22.19 8.78 -15.49
C VAL A 44 -21.93 8.47 -16.97
N ILE A 45 -20.97 9.16 -17.57
CA ILE A 45 -20.56 8.92 -18.98
C ILE A 45 -20.06 7.49 -19.13
N LEU A 46 -19.11 7.06 -18.28
CA LEU A 46 -18.57 5.68 -18.29
C LEU A 46 -19.67 4.64 -18.05
N LYS A 47 -20.57 4.87 -17.08
CA LYS A 47 -21.70 3.99 -16.81
C LYS A 47 -22.64 3.87 -18.01
N ASN A 48 -22.96 4.99 -18.67
CA ASN A 48 -23.81 4.96 -19.86
C ASN A 48 -23.16 4.17 -20.99
N PHE A 49 -21.87 4.37 -21.24
CA PHE A 49 -21.13 3.62 -22.25
C PHE A 49 -21.14 2.11 -21.94
N VAL A 50 -20.68 1.71 -20.75
CA VAL A 50 -20.52 0.30 -20.37
C VAL A 50 -21.88 -0.42 -20.27
N ILE A 51 -22.87 0.20 -19.62
CA ILE A 51 -24.13 -0.49 -19.31
C ILE A 51 -25.18 -0.32 -20.41
N LYS A 52 -25.34 0.91 -20.94
CA LYS A 52 -26.42 1.18 -21.92
C LYS A 52 -25.98 0.86 -23.35
N ILE A 53 -24.77 1.25 -23.73
CA ILE A 53 -24.26 1.07 -25.09
C ILE A 53 -23.69 -0.33 -25.29
N CYS A 54 -22.72 -0.72 -24.45
CA CYS A 54 -22.07 -2.04 -24.52
C CYS A 54 -22.94 -3.17 -23.95
N LYS A 55 -24.01 -2.84 -23.19
CA LYS A 55 -24.93 -3.80 -22.55
C LYS A 55 -24.21 -4.82 -21.65
N ILE A 56 -23.08 -4.44 -21.04
CA ILE A 56 -22.32 -5.31 -20.14
C ILE A 56 -23.11 -5.52 -18.86
N LYS A 57 -23.30 -6.78 -18.47
CA LYS A 57 -23.98 -7.15 -17.22
C LYS A 57 -23.07 -6.91 -16.03
N LYS A 58 -23.63 -6.40 -14.93
CA LYS A 58 -22.92 -6.25 -13.65
C LYS A 58 -22.77 -7.60 -12.97
N ASN A 59 -21.73 -8.33 -13.26
CA ASN A 59 -21.42 -9.64 -12.67
C ASN A 59 -20.26 -9.63 -11.68
N TRP A 60 -19.61 -8.47 -11.49
CA TRP A 60 -18.53 -8.27 -10.55
C TRP A 60 -19.02 -7.51 -9.31
N THR A 61 -18.89 -8.11 -8.13
CA THR A 61 -19.16 -7.51 -6.83
C THR A 61 -18.06 -7.94 -5.85
N SER A 62 -17.75 -7.12 -4.85
CA SER A 62 -16.75 -7.45 -3.83
C SER A 62 -17.06 -8.76 -3.11
N LYS A 63 -18.35 -9.05 -2.86
CA LYS A 63 -18.79 -10.30 -2.22
C LYS A 63 -18.50 -11.52 -3.09
N ASN A 64 -18.87 -11.47 -4.37
CA ASN A 64 -18.59 -12.56 -5.32
C ASN A 64 -17.08 -12.75 -5.50
N GLN A 65 -16.34 -11.66 -5.56
CA GLN A 65 -14.89 -11.68 -5.67
C GLN A 65 -14.23 -12.35 -4.45
N LYS A 66 -14.66 -12.03 -3.23
CA LYS A 66 -14.18 -12.69 -2.00
C LYS A 66 -14.32 -14.20 -2.08
N SER A 67 -15.53 -14.70 -2.42
CA SER A 67 -15.81 -16.15 -2.50
C SER A 67 -14.96 -16.81 -3.58
N LYS A 68 -14.84 -16.19 -4.76
CA LYS A 68 -14.03 -16.68 -5.88
C LYS A 68 -12.55 -16.77 -5.50
N LEU A 69 -12.00 -15.72 -4.88
CA LEU A 69 -10.60 -15.70 -4.46
C LEU A 69 -10.32 -16.75 -3.37
N MET A 70 -11.22 -16.93 -2.41
CA MET A 70 -11.09 -17.98 -1.39
C MET A 70 -11.09 -19.37 -2.01
N GLN A 71 -11.95 -19.62 -3.01
CA GLN A 71 -11.99 -20.88 -3.75
C GLN A 71 -10.66 -21.12 -4.49
N GLN A 72 -10.17 -20.13 -5.24
CA GLN A 72 -8.90 -20.21 -5.95
C GLN A 72 -7.71 -20.49 -5.01
N ILE A 73 -7.69 -19.86 -3.83
CA ILE A 73 -6.66 -20.13 -2.81
C ILE A 73 -6.72 -21.58 -2.33
N LYS A 74 -7.92 -22.10 -2.04
CA LYS A 74 -8.10 -23.48 -1.61
C LYS A 74 -7.62 -24.48 -2.68
N GLU A 75 -7.98 -24.25 -3.92
CA GLU A 75 -7.58 -25.10 -5.05
C GLU A 75 -6.06 -25.07 -5.26
N GLN A 76 -5.45 -23.87 -5.21
CA GLN A 76 -4.01 -23.70 -5.41
C GLN A 76 -3.18 -24.33 -4.28
N VAL A 77 -3.61 -24.14 -3.04
CA VAL A 77 -2.83 -24.50 -1.84
C VAL A 77 -3.11 -25.93 -1.39
N GLY A 78 -4.33 -26.40 -1.51
CA GLY A 78 -4.77 -27.67 -0.95
C GLY A 78 -4.52 -27.74 0.56
N ASN A 79 -3.95 -28.82 1.01
CA ASN A 79 -3.60 -29.06 2.43
C ASN A 79 -2.20 -28.52 2.82
N SER A 80 -1.52 -27.81 1.93
CA SER A 80 -0.17 -27.32 2.19
C SER A 80 -0.16 -26.09 3.11
N LYS A 81 0.99 -25.84 3.75
CA LYS A 81 1.17 -24.65 4.58
C LYS A 81 1.63 -23.46 3.75
N VAL A 82 1.14 -22.30 4.13
CA VAL A 82 1.46 -20.98 3.55
C VAL A 82 2.10 -20.10 4.60
N ILE A 83 3.14 -19.36 4.24
CA ILE A 83 3.69 -18.27 5.05
C ILE A 83 3.37 -16.93 4.42
N CYS A 84 3.19 -15.92 5.26
CA CYS A 84 2.90 -14.54 4.84
C CYS A 84 3.74 -13.57 5.67
N ALA A 85 4.45 -12.64 4.99
CA ALA A 85 5.06 -11.52 5.65
C ALA A 85 3.98 -10.47 5.94
N LEU A 86 3.64 -10.26 7.22
CA LEU A 86 2.65 -9.29 7.64
C LEU A 86 3.35 -7.98 8.02
N SER A 87 3.19 -6.94 7.20
CA SER A 87 3.76 -5.61 7.47
C SER A 87 2.84 -4.69 8.27
N GLY A 88 1.55 -5.06 8.45
CA GLY A 88 0.52 -4.18 8.99
C GLY A 88 -0.03 -3.16 7.97
N GLY A 89 0.49 -3.14 6.75
CA GLY A 89 -0.08 -2.37 5.64
C GLY A 89 -1.37 -3.00 5.10
N VAL A 90 -2.14 -2.24 4.32
CA VAL A 90 -3.44 -2.66 3.79
C VAL A 90 -3.35 -3.99 3.05
N ASP A 91 -2.43 -4.10 2.08
CA ASP A 91 -2.35 -5.26 1.19
C ASP A 91 -1.98 -6.55 1.93
N SER A 92 -0.92 -6.51 2.76
CA SER A 92 -0.53 -7.66 3.58
C SER A 92 -1.62 -8.08 4.57
N SER A 93 -2.39 -7.10 5.08
CA SER A 93 -3.52 -7.35 5.98
C SER A 93 -4.67 -8.06 5.29
N VAL A 94 -5.03 -7.59 4.08
CA VAL A 94 -6.09 -8.20 3.26
C VAL A 94 -5.68 -9.61 2.82
N VAL A 95 -4.44 -9.79 2.34
CA VAL A 95 -3.90 -11.11 1.98
C VAL A 95 -3.96 -12.07 3.15
N ALA A 96 -3.42 -11.68 4.32
CA ALA A 96 -3.39 -12.52 5.50
C ALA A 96 -4.81 -12.95 5.94
N LYS A 97 -5.76 -12.00 5.96
CA LYS A 97 -7.13 -12.28 6.37
C LYS A 97 -7.88 -13.14 5.34
N LEU A 98 -7.69 -12.87 4.05
CA LEU A 98 -8.31 -13.64 2.97
C LEU A 98 -7.83 -15.10 2.97
N ILE A 99 -6.52 -15.31 3.03
CA ILE A 99 -5.92 -16.65 3.06
C ILE A 99 -6.31 -17.38 4.35
N SER A 100 -6.30 -16.70 5.50
CA SER A 100 -6.75 -17.31 6.76
C SER A 100 -8.20 -17.78 6.68
N ASN A 101 -9.08 -17.01 6.05
CA ASN A 101 -10.47 -17.42 5.85
C ASN A 101 -10.59 -18.63 4.88
N ALA A 102 -9.66 -18.78 3.93
CA ALA A 102 -9.66 -19.87 2.97
C ALA A 102 -9.09 -21.18 3.55
N ILE A 103 -7.93 -21.11 4.22
CA ILE A 103 -7.16 -22.32 4.64
C ILE A 103 -6.92 -22.42 6.16
N GLY A 104 -7.47 -21.50 6.95
CA GLY A 104 -7.42 -21.55 8.42
C GLY A 104 -6.01 -21.62 8.99
N LYS A 105 -5.78 -22.66 9.80
CA LYS A 105 -4.52 -22.87 10.55
C LYS A 105 -3.30 -23.18 9.66
N ASN A 106 -3.50 -23.45 8.39
CA ASN A 106 -2.40 -23.68 7.43
C ASN A 106 -1.68 -22.38 7.03
N LEU A 107 -2.19 -21.22 7.39
CA LEU A 107 -1.47 -19.95 7.26
C LEU A 107 -0.67 -19.63 8.51
N THR A 108 0.61 -19.29 8.35
CA THR A 108 1.45 -18.67 9.39
C THR A 108 1.91 -17.31 8.92
N CYS A 109 1.59 -16.27 9.69
CA CYS A 109 2.05 -14.91 9.45
C CYS A 109 3.33 -14.64 10.26
N ILE A 110 4.29 -13.90 9.68
CA ILE A 110 5.51 -13.46 10.35
C ILE A 110 5.49 -11.93 10.35
N PHE A 111 5.47 -11.33 11.54
CA PHE A 111 5.53 -9.89 11.73
C PHE A 111 6.85 -9.53 12.42
N VAL A 112 7.64 -8.66 11.78
CA VAL A 112 8.94 -8.22 12.28
C VAL A 112 8.82 -6.78 12.77
N ASN A 113 9.00 -6.58 14.08
CA ASN A 113 9.17 -5.26 14.65
C ASN A 113 10.62 -4.80 14.43
N THR A 114 10.78 -3.82 13.56
CA THR A 114 12.08 -3.21 13.22
C THR A 114 12.47 -2.06 14.16
N GLY A 115 11.58 -1.65 15.06
CA GLY A 115 11.75 -0.43 15.87
C GLY A 115 11.43 0.86 15.10
N LEU A 116 11.24 0.77 13.76
CA LEU A 116 11.03 1.90 12.85
C LEU A 116 9.56 2.10 12.45
N LEU A 117 8.66 1.43 13.16
CA LEU A 117 7.21 1.56 13.00
C LEU A 117 6.70 2.85 13.67
N ARG A 118 5.48 3.28 13.30
CA ARG A 118 4.79 4.37 14.00
C ARG A 118 4.51 4.03 15.47
N LYS A 119 4.23 5.05 16.26
CA LYS A 119 3.85 4.87 17.68
C LYS A 119 2.67 3.90 17.79
N ASN A 120 2.78 2.91 18.67
CA ASN A 120 1.77 1.86 18.93
C ASN A 120 1.37 0.95 17.76
N GLU A 121 1.95 1.12 16.58
CA GLU A 121 1.62 0.30 15.39
C GLU A 121 1.87 -1.19 15.63
N GLU A 122 2.97 -1.53 16.27
CA GLU A 122 3.30 -2.91 16.67
C GLU A 122 2.20 -3.54 17.51
N LYS A 123 1.78 -2.84 18.57
CA LYS A 123 0.71 -3.31 19.48
C LYS A 123 -0.60 -3.48 18.72
N GLN A 124 -0.92 -2.55 17.83
CA GLN A 124 -2.13 -2.59 17.01
C GLN A 124 -2.13 -3.80 16.08
N VAL A 125 -1.03 -4.09 15.39
CA VAL A 125 -0.90 -5.26 14.51
C VAL A 125 -1.05 -6.55 15.29
N VAL A 126 -0.31 -6.71 16.40
CA VAL A 126 -0.38 -7.93 17.22
C VAL A 126 -1.79 -8.13 17.79
N ASN A 127 -2.41 -7.09 18.33
CA ASN A 127 -3.77 -7.19 18.89
C ASN A 127 -4.79 -7.55 17.82
N THR A 128 -4.71 -6.93 16.63
CA THR A 128 -5.65 -7.21 15.54
C THR A 128 -5.49 -8.64 15.02
N PHE A 129 -4.28 -9.03 14.66
CA PHE A 129 -4.11 -10.29 13.93
C PHE A 129 -4.02 -11.49 14.85
N ARG A 130 -3.36 -11.38 16.01
CA ARG A 130 -3.26 -12.49 16.96
C ARG A 130 -4.50 -12.62 17.83
N LYS A 131 -4.97 -11.51 18.47
CA LYS A 131 -6.07 -11.59 19.43
C LYS A 131 -7.43 -11.57 18.75
N LYS A 132 -7.72 -10.55 17.91
CA LYS A 132 -9.04 -10.39 17.28
C LYS A 132 -9.30 -11.43 16.19
N PHE A 133 -8.36 -11.64 15.28
CA PHE A 133 -8.53 -12.58 14.15
C PHE A 133 -7.99 -13.99 14.42
N LYS A 134 -7.32 -14.21 15.56
CA LYS A 134 -6.77 -15.50 15.99
C LYS A 134 -5.87 -16.15 14.93
N LEU A 135 -5.10 -15.33 14.19
CA LEU A 135 -4.14 -15.84 13.22
C LEU A 135 -2.93 -16.46 13.93
N ASN A 136 -2.35 -17.50 13.31
CA ASN A 136 -1.05 -18.00 13.73
C ASN A 136 0.02 -16.97 13.35
N LEU A 137 0.40 -16.13 14.33
CA LEU A 137 1.31 -15.00 14.16
C LEU A 137 2.61 -15.20 14.93
N ILE A 138 3.72 -15.34 14.21
CA ILE A 138 5.06 -15.27 14.76
C ILE A 138 5.47 -13.79 14.84
N TYR A 139 5.61 -13.30 16.06
CA TYR A 139 6.12 -11.95 16.32
C TYR A 139 7.63 -12.01 16.56
N VAL A 140 8.36 -11.19 15.82
CA VAL A 140 9.82 -11.09 15.90
C VAL A 140 10.20 -9.68 16.32
N ASN A 141 10.67 -9.51 17.55
CA ASN A 141 11.27 -8.25 17.98
C ASN A 141 12.72 -8.18 17.51
N ALA A 142 12.99 -7.31 16.55
CA ALA A 142 14.31 -7.12 15.96
C ALA A 142 14.81 -5.66 16.06
N GLU A 143 14.16 -4.82 16.88
CA GLU A 143 14.46 -3.40 17.02
C GLU A 143 15.93 -3.11 17.20
N GLN A 144 16.58 -3.75 18.19
CA GLN A 144 18.00 -3.53 18.47
C GLN A 144 18.89 -3.89 17.27
N LEU A 145 18.58 -4.99 16.59
CA LEU A 145 19.32 -5.44 15.40
C LEU A 145 19.25 -4.40 14.28
N PHE A 146 18.05 -3.88 13.96
CA PHE A 146 17.91 -2.90 12.91
C PHE A 146 18.60 -1.57 13.26
N ILE A 147 18.39 -1.07 14.48
CA ILE A 147 19.01 0.18 14.92
C ILE A 147 20.53 0.09 14.91
N SER A 148 21.12 -1.02 15.39
CA SER A 148 22.58 -1.22 15.39
C SER A 148 23.17 -1.24 13.99
N LYS A 149 22.49 -1.89 13.03
CA LYS A 149 22.95 -1.96 11.62
C LYS A 149 22.76 -0.65 10.84
N LEU A 150 21.92 0.25 11.33
CA LEU A 150 21.70 1.58 10.76
C LEU A 150 22.56 2.67 11.43
N LYS A 151 23.34 2.32 12.46
CA LYS A 151 24.26 3.25 13.10
C LYS A 151 25.22 3.84 12.06
N ASN A 152 25.39 5.16 12.07
CA ASN A 152 26.24 5.93 11.14
C ASN A 152 25.85 5.84 9.64
N VAL A 153 24.69 5.28 9.30
CA VAL A 153 24.20 5.25 7.93
C VAL A 153 23.33 6.50 7.70
N THR A 154 23.79 7.40 6.85
CA THR A 154 23.09 8.67 6.53
C THR A 154 22.29 8.59 5.23
N ASP A 155 22.83 7.91 4.22
CA ASP A 155 22.22 7.79 2.90
C ASP A 155 20.90 6.99 2.94
N PRO A 156 19.77 7.55 2.43
CA PRO A 156 18.48 6.92 2.50
C PRO A 156 18.37 5.63 1.69
N GLU A 157 19.09 5.52 0.58
CA GLU A 157 19.08 4.31 -0.24
C GLU A 157 19.87 3.16 0.41
N LYS A 158 20.99 3.48 1.07
CA LYS A 158 21.73 2.51 1.90
C LYS A 158 20.87 2.03 3.07
N LYS A 159 20.16 2.94 3.76
CA LYS A 159 19.20 2.58 4.82
C LYS A 159 18.17 1.59 4.31
N ARG A 160 17.54 1.90 3.18
CA ARG A 160 16.53 1.06 2.54
C ARG A 160 17.07 -0.34 2.23
N LYS A 161 18.25 -0.44 1.63
CA LYS A 161 18.89 -1.73 1.30
C LYS A 161 19.21 -2.55 2.53
N ILE A 162 19.76 -1.93 3.58
CA ILE A 162 20.07 -2.60 4.85
C ILE A 162 18.80 -3.16 5.48
N ILE A 163 17.75 -2.34 5.58
CA ILE A 163 16.47 -2.75 6.17
C ILE A 163 15.85 -3.89 5.38
N GLY A 164 15.80 -3.79 4.05
CA GLY A 164 15.26 -4.83 3.19
C GLY A 164 16.01 -6.16 3.34
N ASN A 165 17.35 -6.14 3.30
CA ASN A 165 18.17 -7.33 3.44
C ASN A 165 18.03 -7.99 4.82
N LEU A 166 17.97 -7.20 5.90
CA LEU A 166 17.77 -7.73 7.25
C LEU A 166 16.39 -8.35 7.40
N PHE A 167 15.36 -7.68 6.87
CA PHE A 167 13.99 -8.20 6.88
C PHE A 167 13.91 -9.56 6.18
N ILE A 168 14.49 -9.69 4.99
CA ILE A 168 14.54 -10.94 4.23
C ILE A 168 15.25 -12.04 5.03
N LYS A 169 16.44 -11.77 5.58
CA LYS A 169 17.20 -12.74 6.38
C LYS A 169 16.42 -13.23 7.60
N LEU A 170 15.74 -12.32 8.30
CA LEU A 170 14.91 -12.68 9.45
C LEU A 170 13.69 -13.50 9.02
N PHE A 171 13.00 -13.06 7.97
CA PHE A 171 11.85 -13.77 7.43
C PHE A 171 12.24 -15.22 7.08
N GLU A 172 13.33 -15.43 6.33
CA GLU A 172 13.87 -16.74 6.01
C GLU A 172 14.17 -17.59 7.25
N LYS A 173 14.86 -16.99 8.23
CA LYS A 173 15.21 -17.69 9.48
C LYS A 173 13.98 -18.25 10.17
N TYR A 174 12.90 -17.48 10.26
CA TYR A 174 11.69 -17.91 10.93
C TYR A 174 10.81 -18.80 10.03
N ALA A 175 10.80 -18.57 8.74
CA ALA A 175 10.10 -19.41 7.78
C ALA A 175 10.65 -20.85 7.74
N LYS A 176 11.96 -21.02 7.81
CA LYS A 176 12.62 -22.33 7.87
C LYS A 176 12.26 -23.18 9.10
N LYS A 177 11.81 -22.55 10.19
CA LYS A 177 11.34 -23.25 11.40
C LYS A 177 9.96 -23.89 11.24
N ILE A 178 9.22 -23.50 10.21
CA ILE A 178 7.86 -23.99 9.97
C ILE A 178 7.94 -25.19 9.04
N LYS A 179 7.61 -26.37 9.54
CA LYS A 179 7.64 -27.63 8.76
C LYS A 179 6.57 -27.63 7.66
N ASN A 180 6.90 -28.20 6.51
CA ASN A 180 6.00 -28.45 5.37
C ASN A 180 5.39 -27.19 4.74
N VAL A 181 6.12 -26.08 4.73
CA VAL A 181 5.74 -24.86 3.98
C VAL A 181 6.06 -25.07 2.51
N LYS A 182 5.06 -24.88 1.64
CA LYS A 182 5.21 -24.96 0.19
C LYS A 182 4.96 -23.64 -0.51
N PHE A 183 4.26 -22.70 0.15
CA PHE A 183 3.79 -21.47 -0.46
C PHE A 183 4.16 -20.24 0.35
N LEU A 184 4.41 -19.14 -0.39
CA LEU A 184 4.60 -17.80 0.12
C LEU A 184 3.48 -16.90 -0.39
N ALA A 185 2.77 -16.25 0.53
CA ALA A 185 1.74 -15.28 0.19
C ALA A 185 2.35 -13.88 -0.02
N GLN A 186 1.97 -13.22 -1.12
CA GLN A 186 2.37 -11.85 -1.46
C GLN A 186 1.16 -10.99 -1.79
N GLY A 187 1.27 -9.69 -1.45
CA GLY A 187 0.26 -8.68 -1.72
C GLY A 187 0.49 -7.93 -3.02
N THR A 188 0.95 -8.60 -4.07
CA THR A 188 1.10 -8.02 -5.42
C THR A 188 -0.24 -7.53 -5.93
N LEU A 189 -0.29 -6.30 -6.46
CA LEU A 189 -1.47 -5.69 -7.06
C LEU A 189 -1.37 -5.65 -8.59
N TYR A 190 -2.49 -5.35 -9.25
CA TYR A 190 -2.52 -5.26 -10.70
C TYR A 190 -1.59 -4.19 -11.29
N PRO A 191 -1.48 -2.97 -10.73
CA PRO A 191 -0.48 -2.00 -11.16
C PRO A 191 0.96 -2.54 -11.11
N ASP A 192 1.31 -3.32 -10.08
CA ASP A 192 2.66 -3.90 -9.97
C ASP A 192 2.98 -4.85 -11.14
N LEU A 193 1.96 -5.60 -11.63
CA LEU A 193 2.11 -6.50 -12.77
C LEU A 193 2.31 -5.74 -14.09
N ILE A 194 1.52 -4.67 -14.32
CA ILE A 194 1.63 -3.86 -15.53
C ILE A 194 3.00 -3.21 -15.61
N GLU A 195 3.42 -2.61 -14.50
CA GLU A 195 4.70 -1.92 -14.41
C GLU A 195 5.90 -2.85 -14.54
N SER A 196 5.80 -4.09 -14.07
CA SER A 196 6.87 -5.08 -14.21
C SER A 196 7.04 -5.58 -15.66
N LYS A 197 5.98 -5.54 -16.47
CA LYS A 197 6.00 -5.95 -17.89
C LYS A 197 6.51 -4.87 -18.84
N SER A 198 6.38 -3.59 -18.49
CA SER A 198 6.75 -2.45 -19.34
C SER A 198 8.25 -2.17 -19.39
N VAL A 199 9.07 -2.97 -18.73
CA VAL A 199 10.46 -2.66 -18.40
C VAL A 199 11.49 -3.39 -19.25
N THR A 200 11.20 -3.76 -20.45
CA THR A 200 12.23 -4.27 -21.38
C THR A 200 13.07 -3.16 -22.05
N GLY A 201 12.98 -1.89 -21.64
CA GLY A 201 13.69 -0.83 -22.34
C GLY A 201 14.07 0.47 -21.62
N SER A 202 13.80 0.69 -20.34
CA SER A 202 14.12 1.98 -19.72
C SER A 202 14.72 1.90 -18.32
N GLN A 203 15.52 2.93 -17.95
CA GLN A 203 16.19 3.07 -16.63
C GLN A 203 15.24 3.10 -15.42
N THR A 204 13.93 3.24 -15.63
CA THR A 204 12.88 3.20 -14.59
C THR A 204 12.68 1.82 -13.97
N SER A 205 13.22 0.76 -14.59
CA SER A 205 13.16 -0.63 -14.08
C SER A 205 13.84 -0.85 -12.75
N LYS A 206 14.85 -0.03 -12.42
CA LYS A 206 15.57 -0.12 -11.15
C LYS A 206 14.79 0.44 -9.96
N ILE A 207 13.77 1.26 -10.19
CA ILE A 207 13.05 1.96 -9.11
C ILE A 207 11.99 1.07 -8.44
N LYS A 208 11.46 0.07 -9.13
CA LYS A 208 10.27 -0.67 -8.69
C LYS A 208 10.47 -2.10 -8.15
N SER A 209 11.69 -2.58 -8.04
CA SER A 209 12.00 -3.79 -7.25
C SER A 209 11.71 -3.64 -5.74
N HIS A 210 11.05 -2.54 -5.35
CA HIS A 210 10.97 -2.04 -3.99
C HIS A 210 9.64 -2.30 -3.27
N HIS A 211 8.55 -2.49 -4.00
CA HIS A 211 7.23 -2.76 -3.41
C HIS A 211 6.97 -4.26 -3.22
N ASN A 212 7.56 -5.08 -4.04
CA ASN A 212 7.60 -6.49 -3.76
C ASN A 212 8.82 -6.77 -2.87
N VAL A 213 8.66 -7.66 -1.92
CA VAL A 213 9.74 -8.40 -1.31
C VAL A 213 10.39 -9.25 -2.42
N GLY A 214 10.68 -8.63 -3.56
CA GLY A 214 11.26 -9.20 -4.78
C GLY A 214 12.71 -9.65 -4.61
N GLY A 215 13.19 -9.56 -3.38
CA GLY A 215 14.39 -10.21 -2.92
C GLY A 215 14.11 -11.42 -2.04
N LEU A 216 12.88 -11.94 -1.99
CA LEU A 216 12.66 -13.22 -1.32
C LEU A 216 13.56 -14.27 -1.96
N PRO A 217 14.33 -14.99 -1.16
CA PRO A 217 15.46 -15.69 -1.66
C PRO A 217 15.04 -16.71 -2.70
N LYS A 218 15.67 -16.67 -3.84
CA LYS A 218 15.68 -17.77 -4.82
C LYS A 218 16.05 -19.13 -4.15
N ARG A 219 16.60 -19.09 -2.93
CA ARG A 219 16.95 -20.24 -2.09
C ARG A 219 15.74 -20.91 -1.43
N MET A 220 14.65 -20.19 -1.20
CA MET A 220 13.41 -20.81 -0.71
C MET A 220 12.58 -21.21 -1.93
N LYS A 221 12.59 -22.45 -2.32
CA LYS A 221 11.80 -23.02 -3.44
C LYS A 221 10.29 -23.01 -3.13
N LEU A 222 9.73 -21.85 -2.71
CA LEU A 222 8.33 -21.67 -2.40
C LEU A 222 7.56 -21.20 -3.63
N LYS A 223 6.37 -21.76 -3.83
CA LYS A 223 5.42 -21.27 -4.84
C LYS A 223 4.72 -20.02 -4.32
N LEU A 224 4.41 -19.06 -5.20
CA LEU A 224 3.72 -17.83 -4.82
C LEU A 224 2.20 -18.04 -4.77
N VAL A 225 1.57 -17.40 -3.77
CA VAL A 225 0.12 -17.19 -3.70
C VAL A 225 -0.14 -15.68 -3.70
N GLU A 226 -0.66 -15.16 -4.81
CA GLU A 226 -0.86 -13.74 -5.06
C GLU A 226 -2.33 -13.44 -5.33
N PRO A 227 -3.19 -13.49 -4.30
CA PRO A 227 -4.64 -13.43 -4.51
C PRO A 227 -5.12 -12.06 -4.99
N LEU A 228 -4.33 -10.99 -4.80
CA LEU A 228 -4.71 -9.62 -5.15
C LEU A 228 -4.15 -9.15 -6.51
N LYS A 229 -3.43 -10.00 -7.22
CA LYS A 229 -2.65 -9.61 -8.42
C LYS A 229 -3.46 -9.04 -9.60
N TYR A 230 -4.77 -9.20 -9.58
CA TYR A 230 -5.66 -8.65 -10.61
C TYR A 230 -6.60 -7.58 -10.04
N LEU A 231 -6.31 -7.07 -8.83
CA LEU A 231 -7.10 -6.03 -8.18
C LEU A 231 -6.37 -4.71 -8.13
N PHE A 232 -7.12 -3.62 -8.29
CA PHE A 232 -6.67 -2.28 -8.01
C PHE A 232 -6.75 -1.98 -6.50
N LYS A 233 -6.04 -0.94 -6.06
CA LYS A 233 -5.96 -0.56 -4.65
C LYS A 233 -7.32 -0.33 -3.99
N ASP A 234 -8.24 0.30 -4.71
CA ASP A 234 -9.59 0.58 -4.19
C ASP A 234 -10.41 -0.71 -4.05
N GLU A 235 -10.25 -1.66 -4.97
CA GLU A 235 -10.88 -2.98 -4.88
C GLU A 235 -10.34 -3.79 -3.70
N VAL A 236 -9.03 -3.70 -3.45
CA VAL A 236 -8.41 -4.32 -2.26
C VAL A 236 -8.95 -3.71 -0.97
N ARG A 237 -9.16 -2.40 -0.92
CA ARG A 237 -9.79 -1.73 0.23
C ARG A 237 -11.22 -2.21 0.45
N MET A 238 -12.03 -2.29 -0.60
CA MET A 238 -13.39 -2.83 -0.52
C MET A 238 -13.41 -4.28 -0.05
N LEU A 239 -12.53 -5.13 -0.61
CA LEU A 239 -12.36 -6.51 -0.16
C LEU A 239 -11.97 -6.58 1.32
N GLY A 240 -11.11 -5.69 1.78
CA GLY A 240 -10.71 -5.58 3.18
C GLY A 240 -11.89 -5.28 4.12
N LEU A 241 -12.80 -4.41 3.72
CA LEU A 241 -14.05 -4.13 4.46
C LEU A 241 -14.95 -5.37 4.51
N GLU A 242 -15.11 -6.10 3.41
CA GLU A 242 -15.85 -7.36 3.34
C GLU A 242 -15.23 -8.49 4.20
N LEU A 243 -13.95 -8.37 4.50
CA LEU A 243 -13.21 -9.27 5.39
C LEU A 243 -13.25 -8.82 6.86
N ASN A 244 -14.04 -7.79 7.20
CA ASN A 244 -14.16 -7.18 8.53
C ASN A 244 -12.84 -6.63 9.09
N LEU A 245 -11.95 -6.15 8.21
CA LEU A 245 -10.82 -5.33 8.63
C LEU A 245 -11.31 -3.94 9.05
N SER A 246 -10.70 -3.36 10.07
CA SER A 246 -11.10 -2.03 10.55
C SER A 246 -10.80 -0.94 9.52
N LYS A 247 -11.64 0.11 9.50
CA LYS A 247 -11.41 1.28 8.64
C LYS A 247 -10.04 1.92 8.88
N GLU A 248 -9.53 1.86 10.10
CA GLU A 248 -8.19 2.37 10.45
C GLU A 248 -7.07 1.65 9.71
N ILE A 249 -7.20 0.34 9.45
CA ILE A 249 -6.23 -0.42 8.65
C ILE A 249 -6.43 -0.12 7.17
N ILE A 250 -7.69 -0.13 6.70
CA ILE A 250 -8.03 -0.03 5.27
C ILE A 250 -7.77 1.36 4.71
N LEU A 251 -8.07 2.41 5.49
CA LEU A 251 -7.98 3.81 5.07
C LEU A 251 -6.70 4.50 5.56
N ARG A 252 -5.72 3.74 6.06
CA ARG A 252 -4.46 4.34 6.52
C ARG A 252 -3.66 4.91 5.36
N HIS A 253 -2.99 6.02 5.62
CA HIS A 253 -2.04 6.61 4.67
C HIS A 253 -0.91 5.64 4.32
N PRO A 254 -0.35 5.75 3.11
CA PRO A 254 0.83 4.97 2.73
C PRO A 254 1.97 5.14 3.74
N PHE A 255 2.59 4.04 4.11
CA PHE A 255 3.76 4.05 4.98
C PHE A 255 4.86 3.22 4.32
N PRO A 256 6.06 3.79 4.14
CA PRO A 256 7.12 3.13 3.39
C PRO A 256 7.66 1.91 4.11
N GLY A 257 8.12 0.90 3.36
CA GLY A 257 8.70 -0.34 3.92
C GLY A 257 9.85 -0.10 4.90
N PRO A 258 10.79 0.84 4.66
CA PRO A 258 11.83 1.19 5.63
C PRO A 258 11.34 1.92 6.89
N GLY A 259 10.06 2.21 6.98
CA GLY A 259 9.46 2.88 8.13
C GLY A 259 9.98 4.30 8.34
N LEU A 260 10.12 4.68 9.61
CA LEU A 260 10.60 6.00 9.99
C LEU A 260 12.06 6.30 9.61
N ALA A 261 12.84 5.27 9.24
CA ALA A 261 14.26 5.44 8.90
C ALA A 261 14.51 6.43 7.75
N ILE A 262 13.62 6.44 6.74
CA ILE A 262 13.75 7.35 5.58
C ILE A 262 13.11 8.72 5.82
N ARG A 263 12.43 8.90 6.96
CA ARG A 263 11.89 10.18 7.43
C ARG A 263 12.84 10.89 8.40
N MET A 264 14.02 10.34 8.58
CA MET A 264 15.13 10.92 9.35
C MET A 264 16.36 11.04 8.44
N PRO A 265 16.55 12.14 7.71
CA PRO A 265 17.82 12.43 7.07
C PRO A 265 18.97 12.39 8.10
N GLY A 266 20.17 11.98 7.68
CA GLY A 266 21.29 11.82 8.60
C GLY A 266 21.23 10.53 9.42
N THR A 267 21.93 10.50 10.56
CA THR A 267 22.06 9.32 11.42
C THR A 267 20.80 9.02 12.21
N ILE A 268 20.56 7.72 12.47
CA ILE A 268 19.44 7.21 13.26
C ILE A 268 19.92 6.92 14.68
N THR A 269 19.20 7.44 15.68
CA THR A 269 19.41 7.13 17.09
C THR A 269 18.08 6.77 17.76
N LYS A 270 18.11 6.08 18.89
CA LYS A 270 16.90 5.77 19.67
C LYS A 270 16.13 7.03 20.07
N GLU A 271 16.85 8.08 20.46
CA GLU A 271 16.29 9.38 20.80
C GLU A 271 15.53 10.00 19.63
N LYS A 272 16.17 10.11 18.47
CA LYS A 272 15.52 10.64 17.24
C LYS A 272 14.29 9.83 16.83
N ILE A 273 14.35 8.50 16.94
CA ILE A 273 13.20 7.63 16.68
C ILE A 273 12.04 7.97 17.64
N LYS A 274 12.34 8.15 18.93
CA LYS A 274 11.33 8.51 19.94
C LYS A 274 10.70 9.85 19.61
N ILE A 275 11.49 10.88 19.35
CA ILE A 275 11.01 12.22 18.98
C ILE A 275 10.12 12.13 17.73
N LEU A 276 10.57 11.46 16.67
CA LEU A 276 9.81 11.37 15.44
C LEU A 276 8.51 10.56 15.60
N LYS A 277 8.51 9.48 16.41
CA LYS A 277 7.30 8.73 16.74
C LYS A 277 6.25 9.60 17.43
N GLU A 278 6.68 10.45 18.36
CA GLU A 278 5.77 11.37 19.05
C GLU A 278 5.25 12.46 18.10
N ALA A 279 6.14 13.13 17.37
CA ALA A 279 5.77 14.18 16.42
C ALA A 279 4.79 13.67 15.34
N ASP A 280 5.07 12.51 14.72
CA ASP A 280 4.19 11.89 13.73
C ASP A 280 2.83 11.51 14.34
N ASN A 281 2.82 11.02 15.59
CA ASN A 281 1.60 10.66 16.30
C ASN A 281 0.72 11.89 16.62
N TYR A 282 1.32 12.98 17.11
CA TYR A 282 0.59 14.23 17.37
C TYR A 282 0.01 14.80 16.08
N PHE A 283 0.81 14.85 15.02
CA PHE A 283 0.37 15.37 13.72
C PHE A 283 -0.78 14.54 13.13
N ILE A 284 -0.65 13.23 13.09
CA ILE A 284 -1.70 12.34 12.55
C ILE A 284 -3.00 12.43 13.38
N ASN A 285 -2.89 12.52 14.71
CA ASN A 285 -4.06 12.69 15.56
C ASN A 285 -4.73 14.06 15.38
N ALA A 286 -3.96 15.13 15.20
CA ALA A 286 -4.51 16.45 14.87
C ALA A 286 -5.30 16.40 13.57
N LEU A 287 -4.76 15.78 12.51
CA LEU A 287 -5.50 15.60 11.24
C LEU A 287 -6.80 14.81 11.41
N ARG A 288 -6.82 13.80 12.28
CA ARG A 288 -8.03 13.01 12.57
C ARG A 288 -9.08 13.82 13.32
N ASN A 289 -8.65 14.55 14.35
CA ASN A 289 -9.54 15.38 15.18
C ASN A 289 -10.20 16.51 14.38
N HIS A 290 -9.50 17.03 13.36
CA HIS A 290 -10.03 18.04 12.45
C HIS A 290 -10.70 17.46 11.18
N ASN A 291 -10.93 16.14 11.11
CA ASN A 291 -11.53 15.46 9.95
C ASN A 291 -10.80 15.69 8.62
N LEU A 292 -9.49 15.95 8.67
CA LEU A 292 -8.64 16.18 7.49
C LEU A 292 -7.94 14.90 7.02
N TYR A 293 -7.77 13.90 7.89
CA TYR A 293 -6.99 12.69 7.59
C TYR A 293 -7.42 11.99 6.29
N HIS A 294 -8.71 11.89 6.03
CA HIS A 294 -9.22 11.21 4.83
C HIS A 294 -9.29 12.10 3.58
N LYS A 295 -9.05 13.41 3.74
CA LYS A 295 -8.98 14.38 2.62
C LYS A 295 -7.57 14.51 2.05
N ILE A 296 -6.58 13.99 2.74
CA ILE A 296 -5.16 14.05 2.39
C ILE A 296 -4.71 12.65 1.96
N TRP A 297 -3.97 12.55 0.87
CA TRP A 297 -3.45 11.27 0.38
C TRP A 297 -2.36 10.70 1.29
N GLN A 298 -1.41 11.54 1.69
CA GLN A 298 -0.32 11.17 2.58
C GLN A 298 0.04 12.33 3.49
N ALA A 299 0.19 12.03 4.78
CA ALA A 299 0.70 12.96 5.76
C ALA A 299 1.72 12.26 6.66
N TYR A 300 2.77 12.96 7.04
CA TYR A 300 3.78 12.48 7.97
C TYR A 300 4.64 13.60 8.53
N ALA A 301 5.30 13.32 9.65
CA ALA A 301 6.40 14.14 10.16
C ALA A 301 7.75 13.59 9.69
N ALA A 302 8.73 14.46 9.43
CA ALA A 302 10.13 14.12 9.20
C ALA A 302 10.99 14.88 10.20
N LEU A 303 12.02 14.24 10.75
CA LEU A 303 12.95 14.83 11.70
C LEU A 303 14.23 15.24 10.97
N LEU A 304 14.53 16.52 10.94
CA LEU A 304 15.73 17.04 10.29
C LEU A 304 16.95 16.90 11.22
N PRO A 305 18.17 16.72 10.67
CA PRO A 305 19.39 16.58 11.47
C PRO A 305 19.93 17.95 11.96
N VAL A 306 19.08 18.95 12.04
CA VAL A 306 19.41 20.33 12.41
C VAL A 306 18.65 20.69 13.66
N LYS A 307 19.34 21.34 14.60
CA LYS A 307 18.73 21.92 15.79
C LYS A 307 18.53 23.42 15.60
N THR A 308 17.49 23.95 16.21
CA THR A 308 17.20 25.37 16.25
C THR A 308 17.07 25.83 17.69
N VAL A 309 17.18 27.14 17.89
CA VAL A 309 16.96 27.75 19.19
C VAL A 309 15.46 27.90 19.42
N GLY A 310 15.00 27.40 20.55
CA GLY A 310 13.67 27.67 21.11
C GLY A 310 13.79 28.45 22.40
N VAL A 311 12.71 29.05 22.85
CA VAL A 311 12.59 29.73 24.15
C VAL A 311 11.50 29.01 24.96
N MET A 312 11.83 28.60 26.18
CA MET A 312 10.89 28.03 27.14
C MET A 312 11.04 28.74 28.49
N GLY A 313 10.11 29.64 28.79
CA GLY A 313 10.27 30.61 29.84
C GLY A 313 11.45 31.52 29.55
N ASP A 314 12.34 31.75 30.52
CA ASP A 314 13.54 32.57 30.36
C ASP A 314 14.76 31.80 29.82
N ASN A 315 14.61 30.53 29.49
CA ASN A 315 15.71 29.68 29.07
C ASN A 315 15.67 29.39 27.56
N ARG A 316 16.87 29.37 26.94
CA ARG A 316 17.04 28.91 25.55
C ARG A 316 17.06 27.41 25.51
N THR A 317 16.32 26.81 24.55
CA THR A 317 16.37 25.38 24.25
C THR A 317 16.95 25.14 22.86
N TYR A 318 17.54 23.95 22.64
CA TYR A 318 18.15 23.55 21.36
C TYR A 318 17.54 22.25 20.90
N GLU A 319 16.46 22.35 20.11
CA GLU A 319 15.67 21.19 19.72
C GLU A 319 15.74 20.89 18.22
N TYR A 320 15.48 19.63 17.86
CA TYR A 320 15.44 19.22 16.46
C TYR A 320 14.25 19.83 15.73
N ILE A 321 14.46 20.20 14.47
CA ILE A 321 13.39 20.69 13.59
C ILE A 321 12.59 19.48 13.08
N CYS A 322 11.26 19.53 13.21
CA CYS A 322 10.33 18.62 12.58
C CYS A 322 9.66 19.30 11.39
N LEU A 323 9.74 18.67 10.21
CA LEU A 323 9.00 19.06 9.02
C LEU A 323 7.69 18.27 8.96
N LEU A 324 6.57 18.96 8.83
CA LEU A 324 5.27 18.34 8.56
C LEU A 324 5.02 18.36 7.05
N TYR A 325 4.70 17.22 6.50
CA TYR A 325 4.43 17.04 5.08
C TYR A 325 3.01 16.55 4.86
N THR A 326 2.31 17.18 3.90
CA THR A 326 1.04 16.70 3.37
C THR A 326 1.12 16.70 1.85
N SER A 327 0.59 15.65 1.21
CA SER A 327 0.35 15.68 -0.22
C SER A 327 -1.15 15.61 -0.50
N PRO A 328 -1.63 16.36 -1.51
CA PRO A 328 -3.00 16.22 -1.99
C PRO A 328 -3.23 14.81 -2.54
N SER A 329 -4.46 14.46 -2.85
CA SER A 329 -4.74 13.22 -3.55
C SER A 329 -4.02 13.22 -4.90
N PRO A 330 -3.36 12.13 -5.34
CA PRO A 330 -2.77 12.04 -6.67
C PRO A 330 -3.78 12.27 -7.80
N ARG A 331 -5.08 12.20 -7.48
CA ARG A 331 -6.17 12.51 -8.42
C ARG A 331 -6.39 14.02 -8.60
N ASP A 332 -5.80 14.84 -7.73
CA ASP A 332 -5.93 16.29 -7.75
C ASP A 332 -4.74 16.96 -8.48
N ASP A 333 -3.68 16.21 -8.78
CA ASP A 333 -2.42 16.73 -9.36
C ASP A 333 -2.32 16.56 -10.89
N VAL A 334 -3.35 16.00 -11.53
CA VAL A 334 -3.40 15.89 -13.00
C VAL A 334 -4.16 17.09 -13.55
N ILE A 335 -3.45 18.20 -13.71
CA ILE A 335 -3.84 19.32 -14.55
C ILE A 335 -3.35 19.06 -15.97
#